data_969e08ec8bbf346be8223c6b3d6268ec
#
_entry.id   969e08ec8bbf346be8223c6b3d6268ec
#
_cell.length_a   1.000
_cell.length_b   1.000
_cell.length_c   1.000
_cell.angle_alpha   90.00
_cell.angle_beta   90.00
_cell.angle_gamma   90.00
#
_symmetry.space_group_name_H-M   'P 1'
#
loop_
_entity.id
_entity.type
_entity.pdbx_description
1 polymer ?
#
loop_
_entity_poly.entity_id
_entity_poly.type
_entity_poly.pdbx_seq_one_letter_code
_entity_poly.pdbx_strand_id
1 'polypeptide(L)'
;MYSIIIDGRDENFPCSPDDSLLRGGLRAGLGLPYECSTGSCGTCKFDLLDGKTENLWPESPGLSERDLRKDRRLACQNRPLGDCTIKMRIDPDATPKILPRRKLVRLVESRQLTHDMREFRFEAESKAEFLPGQYALFTLPGVTGLRAYSMANLSNDAGAWDFHIKNMQGDDGSHALFDGVVAPGQKVEM
;
A
#
# COMPACT_ATOMS: atom_id res chain seq x y z
N MET A 1 -2.21 -12.52 14.38
CA MET A 1 -0.89 -11.92 14.08
C MET A 1 0.10 -13.05 13.97
N TYR A 2 0.89 -13.07 12.92
CA TYR A 2 1.99 -14.00 12.73
C TYR A 2 3.32 -13.28 13.01
N SER A 3 4.34 -14.04 13.43
CA SER A 3 5.69 -13.51 13.65
C SER A 3 6.51 -13.69 12.37
N ILE A 4 7.10 -12.60 11.89
CA ILE A 4 7.95 -12.62 10.70
C ILE A 4 9.39 -12.34 11.14
N ILE A 5 10.26 -13.32 10.93
CA ILE A 5 11.68 -13.25 11.28
C ILE A 5 12.47 -12.84 10.05
N ILE A 6 13.39 -11.89 10.20
CA ILE A 6 14.33 -11.51 9.13
C ILE A 6 15.63 -12.26 9.33
N ASP A 7 15.97 -13.09 8.35
CA ASP A 7 17.18 -13.94 8.39
C ASP A 7 18.47 -13.13 8.61
N GLY A 8 19.31 -13.63 9.52
CA GLY A 8 20.57 -12.99 9.87
C GLY A 8 20.45 -11.72 10.71
N ARG A 9 19.28 -11.46 11.29
CA ARG A 9 19.01 -10.31 12.16
C ARG A 9 18.22 -10.71 13.39
N ASP A 10 18.32 -9.87 14.43
CA ASP A 10 17.52 -10.04 15.66
C ASP A 10 16.11 -9.42 15.49
N GLU A 11 15.89 -8.68 14.41
CA GLU A 11 14.61 -8.04 14.15
C GLU A 11 13.57 -9.05 13.70
N ASN A 12 12.43 -9.00 14.35
CA ASN A 12 11.19 -9.64 13.94
C ASN A 12 10.06 -8.63 14.00
N PHE A 13 8.97 -8.91 13.30
CA PHE A 13 7.80 -8.05 13.33
C PHE A 13 6.50 -8.84 13.27
N PRO A 14 5.43 -8.34 13.90
CA PRO A 14 4.11 -8.92 13.78
C PRO A 14 3.48 -8.51 12.45
N CYS A 15 2.86 -9.46 11.75
CA CYS A 15 2.08 -9.22 10.55
C CYS A 15 0.70 -9.84 10.66
N SER A 16 -0.34 -9.08 10.31
CA SER A 16 -1.71 -9.59 10.27
C SER A 16 -1.91 -10.50 9.05
N PRO A 17 -2.74 -11.57 9.13
CA PRO A 17 -3.03 -12.44 8.00
C PRO A 17 -3.70 -11.73 6.82
N ASP A 18 -4.32 -10.58 7.05
CA ASP A 18 -4.97 -9.73 6.04
C ASP A 18 -4.06 -8.63 5.50
N ASP A 19 -2.80 -8.58 5.95
CA ASP A 19 -1.84 -7.56 5.54
C ASP A 19 -0.66 -8.14 4.77
N SER A 20 0.01 -7.30 3.97
CA SER A 20 1.23 -7.73 3.30
C SER A 20 2.44 -7.65 4.24
N LEU A 21 3.45 -8.49 3.98
CA LEU A 21 4.73 -8.47 4.71
C LEU A 21 5.37 -7.08 4.71
N LEU A 22 5.32 -6.36 3.58
CA LEU A 22 5.84 -4.99 3.50
C LEU A 22 5.14 -4.06 4.48
N ARG A 23 3.80 -4.03 4.44
CA ARG A 23 3.03 -3.11 5.31
C ARG A 23 3.15 -3.46 6.78
N GLY A 24 3.20 -4.76 7.11
CA GLY A 24 3.46 -5.22 8.47
C GLY A 24 4.79 -4.71 9.01
N GLY A 25 5.87 -4.88 8.23
CA GLY A 25 7.21 -4.42 8.62
C GLY A 25 7.32 -2.89 8.72
N LEU A 26 6.74 -2.14 7.77
CA LEU A 26 6.72 -0.68 7.83
C LEU A 26 5.94 -0.16 9.06
N ARG A 27 4.80 -0.80 9.44
CA ARG A 27 4.09 -0.45 10.69
C ARG A 27 4.88 -0.77 11.95
N ALA A 28 5.73 -1.78 11.89
CA ALA A 28 6.66 -2.09 12.99
C ALA A 28 7.87 -1.14 13.02
N GLY A 29 7.97 -0.19 12.10
CA GLY A 29 9.05 0.79 12.05
C GLY A 29 10.30 0.29 11.34
N LEU A 30 10.24 -0.82 10.63
CA LEU A 30 11.39 -1.35 9.90
C LEU A 30 11.59 -0.62 8.57
N GLY A 31 12.85 -0.35 8.24
CA GLY A 31 13.25 0.21 6.97
C GLY A 31 13.24 -0.83 5.84
N LEU A 32 12.07 -1.28 5.43
CA LEU A 32 11.94 -2.19 4.30
C LEU A 32 11.95 -1.40 2.99
N PRO A 33 12.79 -1.75 2.00
CA PRO A 33 12.86 -1.00 0.74
C PRO A 33 11.59 -1.17 -0.08
N TYR A 34 11.01 -0.06 -0.51
CA TYR A 34 9.82 -0.03 -1.36
C TYR A 34 9.71 1.28 -2.15
N GLU A 35 8.91 1.25 -3.20
CA GLU A 35 8.51 2.43 -3.97
C GLU A 35 7.01 2.42 -4.25
N CYS A 36 6.51 1.51 -5.10
CA CYS A 36 5.12 1.52 -5.57
C CYS A 36 4.12 0.89 -4.58
N SER A 37 4.53 -0.06 -3.74
CA SER A 37 3.69 -0.87 -2.84
C SER A 37 2.56 -1.67 -3.54
N THR A 38 2.51 -1.69 -4.87
CA THR A 38 1.44 -2.29 -5.69
C THR A 38 1.91 -3.43 -6.59
N GLY A 39 3.20 -3.84 -6.51
CA GLY A 39 3.73 -4.98 -7.26
C GLY A 39 4.47 -4.64 -8.54
N SER A 40 4.55 -3.36 -8.94
CA SER A 40 5.06 -2.99 -10.27
C SER A 40 6.57 -2.72 -10.34
N CYS A 41 7.21 -2.20 -9.28
CA CYS A 41 8.59 -1.74 -9.33
C CYS A 41 9.65 -2.80 -9.00
N GLY A 42 9.30 -3.84 -8.24
CA GLY A 42 10.24 -4.89 -7.84
C GLY A 42 11.21 -4.51 -6.71
N THR A 43 11.08 -3.35 -6.05
CA THR A 43 12.01 -2.91 -5.01
C THR A 43 11.91 -3.73 -3.72
N CYS A 44 10.73 -4.21 -3.36
CA CYS A 44 10.46 -4.95 -2.12
C CYS A 44 10.63 -6.49 -2.27
N LYS A 45 11.62 -6.95 -3.04
CA LYS A 45 11.88 -8.39 -3.24
C LYS A 45 12.38 -9.04 -1.95
N PHE A 46 11.94 -10.28 -1.72
CA PHE A 46 12.42 -11.13 -0.64
C PHE A 46 12.50 -12.59 -1.08
N ASP A 47 13.27 -13.38 -0.35
CA ASP A 47 13.31 -14.83 -0.46
C ASP A 47 12.60 -15.42 0.79
N LEU A 48 11.64 -16.33 0.60
CA LEU A 48 11.00 -17.05 1.70
C LEU A 48 11.88 -18.24 2.06
N LEU A 49 12.39 -18.29 3.32
CA LEU A 49 13.26 -19.36 3.80
C LEU A 49 12.49 -20.44 4.53
N ASP A 50 11.48 -20.05 5.30
CA ASP A 50 10.61 -20.97 6.05
C ASP A 50 9.22 -20.39 6.21
N GLY A 51 8.22 -21.26 6.42
CA GLY A 51 6.82 -20.88 6.55
C GLY A 51 6.06 -20.85 5.21
N LYS A 52 4.92 -20.15 5.19
CA LYS A 52 4.06 -20.05 4.01
C LYS A 52 3.51 -18.65 3.85
N THR A 53 3.47 -18.18 2.60
CA THR A 53 2.81 -16.93 2.23
C THR A 53 1.85 -17.15 1.07
N GLU A 54 0.80 -16.36 1.00
CA GLU A 54 -0.07 -16.25 -0.17
C GLU A 54 0.40 -15.12 -1.06
N ASN A 55 0.60 -15.43 -2.34
CA ASN A 55 0.91 -14.42 -3.36
C ASN A 55 -0.39 -13.86 -3.93
N LEU A 56 -0.62 -12.57 -3.72
CA LEU A 56 -1.84 -11.86 -4.13
C LEU A 56 -1.86 -11.50 -5.62
N TRP A 57 -0.69 -11.50 -6.25
CA TRP A 57 -0.54 -11.21 -7.69
C TRP A 57 0.64 -11.99 -8.29
N PRO A 58 0.42 -13.27 -8.68
CA PRO A 58 1.48 -14.15 -9.21
C PRO A 58 2.20 -13.61 -10.44
N GLU A 59 1.49 -12.91 -11.31
CA GLU A 59 2.00 -12.35 -12.56
C GLU A 59 2.46 -10.89 -12.43
N SER A 60 2.84 -10.50 -11.21
CA SER A 60 3.29 -9.14 -10.92
C SER A 60 4.47 -8.72 -11.80
N PRO A 61 4.40 -7.59 -12.53
CA PRO A 61 5.46 -7.16 -13.44
C PRO A 61 6.76 -6.75 -12.73
N GLY A 62 6.73 -6.58 -11.40
CA GLY A 62 7.92 -6.29 -10.59
C GLY A 62 8.90 -7.46 -10.45
N LEU A 63 8.53 -8.68 -10.90
CA LEU A 63 9.40 -9.85 -10.91
C LEU A 63 9.83 -10.18 -12.33
N SER A 64 11.16 -10.26 -12.54
CA SER A 64 11.72 -10.77 -13.78
C SER A 64 11.64 -12.30 -13.84
N GLU A 65 11.77 -12.90 -15.03
CA GLU A 65 11.88 -14.35 -15.18
C GLU A 65 12.99 -14.96 -14.32
N ARG A 66 14.10 -14.23 -14.13
CA ARG A 66 15.20 -14.65 -13.26
C ARG A 66 14.76 -14.69 -11.79
N ASP A 67 13.94 -13.75 -11.35
CA ASP A 67 13.41 -13.72 -9.98
C ASP A 67 12.43 -14.88 -9.76
N LEU A 68 11.55 -15.13 -10.74
CA LEU A 68 10.62 -16.26 -10.70
C LEU A 68 11.35 -17.61 -10.64
N ARG A 69 12.41 -17.81 -11.44
CA ARG A 69 13.23 -19.04 -11.37
C ARG A 69 13.93 -19.24 -10.02
N LYS A 70 14.10 -18.18 -9.22
CA LYS A 70 14.68 -18.22 -7.87
C LYS A 70 13.63 -18.22 -6.76
N ASP A 71 12.36 -18.38 -7.10
CA ASP A 71 11.21 -18.27 -6.18
C ASP A 71 11.22 -16.96 -5.36
N ARG A 72 11.74 -15.88 -5.93
CA ARG A 72 11.67 -14.56 -5.31
C ARG A 72 10.26 -14.03 -5.34
N ARG A 73 9.93 -13.28 -4.30
CA ARG A 73 8.58 -12.75 -4.07
C ARG A 73 8.63 -11.25 -3.78
N LEU A 74 7.47 -10.59 -3.89
CA LEU A 74 7.32 -9.18 -3.54
C LEU A 74 6.63 -9.05 -2.19
N ALA A 75 7.26 -8.41 -1.22
CA ALA A 75 6.71 -8.26 0.12
C ALA A 75 5.38 -7.46 0.14
N CYS A 76 5.17 -6.57 -0.82
CA CYS A 76 3.90 -5.83 -0.97
C CYS A 76 2.75 -6.71 -1.52
N GLN A 77 3.07 -7.84 -2.17
CA GLN A 77 2.11 -8.76 -2.80
C GLN A 77 2.07 -10.13 -2.10
N ASN A 78 2.66 -10.25 -0.93
CA ASN A 78 2.61 -11.48 -0.15
C ASN A 78 2.09 -11.23 1.25
N ARG A 79 1.11 -12.02 1.68
CA ARG A 79 0.60 -12.05 3.04
C ARG A 79 0.97 -13.36 3.74
N PRO A 80 1.23 -13.34 5.04
CA PRO A 80 1.62 -14.55 5.76
C PRO A 80 0.41 -15.47 5.97
N LEU A 81 0.63 -16.79 5.85
CA LEU A 81 -0.33 -17.83 6.23
C LEU A 81 0.05 -18.52 7.55
N GLY A 82 1.11 -18.05 8.20
CA GLY A 82 1.69 -18.55 9.45
C GLY A 82 2.93 -17.74 9.76
N ASP A 83 3.64 -18.14 10.83
CA ASP A 83 4.96 -17.59 11.12
C ASP A 83 5.90 -17.89 9.95
N CYS A 84 6.77 -16.95 9.60
CA CYS A 84 7.67 -17.04 8.47
C CYS A 84 9.07 -16.55 8.80
N THR A 85 10.06 -17.15 8.14
CA THR A 85 11.42 -16.61 8.06
C THR A 85 11.68 -16.14 6.64
N ILE A 86 12.06 -14.87 6.50
CA ILE A 86 12.31 -14.24 5.20
C ILE A 86 13.72 -13.67 5.13
N LYS A 87 14.30 -13.68 3.94
CA LYS A 87 15.52 -12.94 3.65
C LYS A 87 15.19 -11.71 2.82
N MET A 88 15.37 -10.55 3.43
CA MET A 88 15.09 -9.26 2.80
C MET A 88 16.13 -8.23 3.22
N ARG A 89 16.49 -7.34 2.30
CA ARG A 89 17.35 -6.20 2.62
C ARG A 89 16.60 -5.26 3.58
N ILE A 90 17.31 -4.77 4.59
CA ILE A 90 16.86 -3.62 5.40
C ILE A 90 17.62 -2.40 4.91
N ASP A 91 16.90 -1.31 4.76
CA ASP A 91 17.43 -0.01 4.36
C ASP A 91 17.05 1.02 5.45
N PRO A 92 18.01 1.47 6.27
CA PRO A 92 17.73 2.45 7.32
C PRO A 92 17.10 3.75 6.78
N ASP A 93 17.43 4.14 5.55
CA ASP A 93 16.88 5.34 4.93
C ASP A 93 15.40 5.19 4.55
N ALA A 94 14.92 3.94 4.42
CA ALA A 94 13.51 3.61 4.18
C ALA A 94 12.70 3.48 5.50
N THR A 95 13.30 3.74 6.65
CA THR A 95 12.59 3.70 7.94
C THR A 95 11.50 4.78 7.98
N PRO A 96 10.23 4.39 8.22
CA PRO A 96 9.13 5.35 8.21
C PRO A 96 9.28 6.40 9.31
N LYS A 97 9.35 7.68 8.94
CA LYS A 97 9.29 8.81 9.90
C LYS A 97 7.89 8.97 10.51
N ILE A 98 6.87 8.62 9.73
CA ILE A 98 5.48 8.53 10.15
C ILE A 98 5.04 7.10 9.88
N LEU A 99 4.67 6.37 10.94
CA LEU A 99 4.27 4.97 10.80
C LEU A 99 2.96 4.84 10.00
N PRO A 100 2.92 3.99 8.97
CA PRO A 100 1.70 3.75 8.20
C PRO A 100 0.58 3.23 9.10
N ARG A 101 -0.64 3.71 8.89
CA ARG A 101 -1.83 3.30 9.63
C ARG A 101 -2.98 3.09 8.66
N ARG A 102 -3.82 2.10 8.94
CA ARG A 102 -5.10 1.98 8.26
C ARG A 102 -6.08 2.99 8.82
N LYS A 103 -6.80 3.67 7.95
CA LYS A 103 -7.84 4.63 8.30
C LYS A 103 -9.08 4.36 7.47
N LEU A 104 -10.23 4.52 8.10
CA LEU A 104 -11.49 4.60 7.39
C LEU A 104 -11.72 6.08 7.06
N VAL A 105 -11.75 6.40 5.78
CA VAL A 105 -11.93 7.77 5.28
C VAL A 105 -13.23 7.88 4.49
N ARG A 106 -13.91 9.01 4.60
CA ARG A 106 -15.17 9.29 3.92
C ARG A 106 -14.95 10.25 2.77
N LEU A 107 -15.39 9.90 1.56
CA LEU A 107 -15.42 10.85 0.44
C LEU A 107 -16.44 11.95 0.77
N VAL A 108 -16.00 13.21 0.78
CA VAL A 108 -16.86 14.35 1.07
C VAL A 108 -17.19 15.17 -0.17
N GLU A 109 -16.23 15.29 -1.08
CA GLU A 109 -16.37 16.11 -2.28
C GLU A 109 -15.55 15.54 -3.44
N SER A 110 -16.04 15.72 -4.66
CA SER A 110 -15.24 15.58 -5.87
C SER A 110 -15.46 16.78 -6.79
N ARG A 111 -14.36 17.32 -7.33
CA ARG A 111 -14.37 18.52 -8.18
C ARG A 111 -13.59 18.27 -9.45
N GLN A 112 -14.19 18.57 -10.61
CA GLN A 112 -13.51 18.50 -11.91
C GLN A 112 -12.40 19.54 -11.99
N LEU A 113 -11.18 19.10 -12.34
CA LEU A 113 -10.02 19.98 -12.56
C LEU A 113 -9.75 20.18 -14.06
N THR A 114 -9.70 19.08 -14.82
CA THR A 114 -9.53 19.09 -16.28
C THR A 114 -10.54 18.11 -16.89
N HIS A 115 -10.52 17.93 -18.21
CA HIS A 115 -11.43 16.98 -18.90
C HIS A 115 -11.30 15.53 -18.40
N ASP A 116 -10.14 15.15 -17.87
CA ASP A 116 -9.82 13.78 -17.44
C ASP A 116 -9.28 13.68 -16.00
N MET A 117 -9.25 14.79 -15.24
CA MET A 117 -8.73 14.81 -13.87
C MET A 117 -9.75 15.40 -12.91
N ARG A 118 -9.92 14.75 -11.75
CA ARG A 118 -10.73 15.25 -10.63
C ARG A 118 -9.91 15.30 -9.34
N GLU A 119 -10.24 16.26 -8.52
CA GLU A 119 -9.89 16.27 -7.10
C GLU A 119 -10.95 15.49 -6.33
N PHE A 120 -10.47 14.61 -5.45
CA PHE A 120 -11.29 13.87 -4.50
C PHE A 120 -10.83 14.23 -3.10
N ARG A 121 -11.74 14.77 -2.29
CA ARG A 121 -11.50 15.08 -0.88
C ARG A 121 -12.10 14.02 0.01
N PHE A 122 -11.24 13.41 0.81
CA PHE A 122 -11.63 12.48 1.85
C PHE A 122 -11.37 13.08 3.23
N GLU A 123 -12.17 12.68 4.22
CA GLU A 123 -11.99 13.07 5.60
C GLU A 123 -11.94 11.86 6.53
N ALA A 124 -11.08 11.94 7.54
CA ALA A 124 -11.00 11.04 8.68
C ALA A 124 -11.22 11.81 9.98
N GLU A 125 -11.63 11.10 11.03
CA GLU A 125 -11.80 11.68 12.38
C GLU A 125 -10.46 12.10 13.01
N SER A 126 -9.34 11.56 12.52
CA SER A 126 -8.00 11.86 13.02
C SER A 126 -7.26 12.75 12.02
N LYS A 127 -6.26 13.48 12.52
CA LYS A 127 -5.36 14.32 11.71
C LYS A 127 -4.90 13.64 10.42
N ALA A 128 -4.77 14.44 9.37
CA ALA A 128 -4.08 14.07 8.15
C ALA A 128 -2.57 14.32 8.34
N GLU A 129 -1.85 13.30 8.77
CA GLU A 129 -0.42 13.38 9.10
C GLU A 129 0.37 12.59 8.05
N PHE A 130 1.15 13.32 7.25
CA PHE A 130 2.00 12.77 6.18
C PHE A 130 3.07 13.78 5.76
N LEU A 131 4.07 13.31 5.03
CA LEU A 131 5.12 14.16 4.45
C LEU A 131 4.85 14.39 2.96
N PRO A 132 5.26 15.54 2.41
CA PRO A 132 5.22 15.77 0.97
C PRO A 132 5.88 14.64 0.18
N GLY A 133 5.25 14.20 -0.91
CA GLY A 133 5.73 13.10 -1.75
C GLY A 133 5.27 11.70 -1.29
N GLN A 134 4.63 11.58 -0.14
CA GLN A 134 3.99 10.33 0.26
C GLN A 134 2.67 10.09 -0.50
N TYR A 135 2.22 8.85 -0.50
CA TYR A 135 0.95 8.41 -1.10
C TYR A 135 0.16 7.55 -0.12
N ALA A 136 -1.13 7.45 -0.36
CA ALA A 136 -2.02 6.55 0.35
C ALA A 136 -2.39 5.35 -0.52
N LEU A 137 -2.65 4.21 0.12
CA LEU A 137 -3.13 2.99 -0.53
C LEU A 137 -4.61 2.81 -0.23
N PHE A 138 -5.43 2.78 -1.26
CA PHE A 138 -6.88 2.62 -1.14
C PHE A 138 -7.34 1.21 -1.43
N THR A 139 -8.24 0.70 -0.58
CA THR A 139 -9.11 -0.43 -0.90
C THR A 139 -10.42 0.13 -1.43
N LEU A 140 -10.69 -0.07 -2.72
CA LEU A 140 -11.88 0.45 -3.39
C LEU A 140 -12.88 -0.67 -3.67
N PRO A 141 -14.20 -0.44 -3.52
CA PRO A 141 -15.22 -1.45 -3.80
C PRO A 141 -15.16 -1.94 -5.26
N GLY A 142 -15.19 -3.26 -5.45
CA GLY A 142 -15.15 -3.89 -6.78
C GLY A 142 -13.78 -3.86 -7.46
N VAL A 143 -12.74 -3.32 -6.82
CA VAL A 143 -11.40 -3.20 -7.38
C VAL A 143 -10.47 -4.23 -6.75
N THR A 144 -9.86 -5.06 -7.57
CA THR A 144 -8.88 -6.04 -7.09
C THR A 144 -7.55 -5.35 -6.80
N GLY A 145 -7.01 -5.62 -5.59
CA GLY A 145 -5.75 -5.03 -5.13
C GLY A 145 -5.88 -3.57 -4.70
N LEU A 146 -4.76 -3.01 -4.26
CA LEU A 146 -4.70 -1.64 -3.75
C LEU A 146 -4.38 -0.63 -4.86
N ARG A 147 -4.86 0.59 -4.69
CA ARG A 147 -4.53 1.72 -5.56
C ARG A 147 -3.76 2.76 -4.78
N ALA A 148 -2.63 3.18 -5.33
CA ALA A 148 -1.74 4.18 -4.75
C ALA A 148 -2.04 5.55 -5.35
N TYR A 149 -2.39 6.52 -4.50
CA TYR A 149 -2.61 7.91 -4.91
C TYR A 149 -1.79 8.85 -4.02
N SER A 150 -1.05 9.76 -4.63
CA SER A 150 -0.30 10.78 -3.90
C SER A 150 -1.23 11.84 -3.33
N MET A 151 -0.96 12.29 -2.10
CA MET A 151 -1.68 13.41 -1.51
C MET A 151 -1.39 14.69 -2.27
N ALA A 152 -2.43 15.49 -2.52
CA ALA A 152 -2.37 16.76 -3.24
C ALA A 152 -2.40 17.98 -2.32
N ASN A 153 -2.67 17.79 -1.03
CA ASN A 153 -2.64 18.82 -0.01
C ASN A 153 -1.44 18.64 0.95
N LEU A 154 -1.35 19.50 1.95
CA LEU A 154 -0.42 19.37 3.06
C LEU A 154 -1.07 18.67 4.26
N SER A 155 -0.21 18.09 5.12
CA SER A 155 -0.60 17.59 6.44
C SER A 155 -1.41 18.66 7.19
N ASN A 156 -2.49 18.25 7.89
CA ASN A 156 -3.40 19.17 8.56
C ASN A 156 -4.12 18.53 9.74
N ASP A 157 -4.60 19.36 10.66
CA ASP A 157 -5.34 18.92 11.84
C ASP A 157 -6.82 18.64 11.56
N ALA A 158 -7.34 19.06 10.41
CA ALA A 158 -8.72 18.86 10.01
C ALA A 158 -9.03 17.43 9.57
N GLY A 159 -8.02 16.57 9.37
CA GLY A 159 -8.21 15.21 8.87
C GLY A 159 -8.60 15.16 7.39
N ALA A 160 -8.28 16.20 6.61
CA ALA A 160 -8.60 16.31 5.20
C ALA A 160 -7.46 15.76 4.33
N TRP A 161 -7.81 14.95 3.35
CA TRP A 161 -6.93 14.28 2.41
C TRP A 161 -7.42 14.55 0.99
N ASP A 162 -6.65 15.29 0.21
CA ASP A 162 -6.99 15.63 -1.17
C ASP A 162 -6.13 14.82 -2.14
N PHE A 163 -6.76 14.32 -3.20
CA PHE A 163 -6.11 13.52 -4.24
C PHE A 163 -6.51 14.04 -5.61
N HIS A 164 -5.53 14.29 -6.48
CA HIS A 164 -5.76 14.58 -7.88
C HIS A 164 -5.62 13.28 -8.66
N ILE A 165 -6.73 12.76 -9.16
CA ILE A 165 -6.78 11.46 -9.82
C ILE A 165 -7.19 11.68 -11.27
N LYS A 166 -6.41 11.06 -12.17
CA LYS A 166 -6.70 11.02 -13.59
C LYS A 166 -7.57 9.82 -13.91
N ASN A 167 -8.59 10.01 -14.74
CA ASN A 167 -9.38 8.92 -15.30
C ASN A 167 -8.54 8.16 -16.33
N MET A 168 -8.15 6.95 -16.02
CA MET A 168 -7.31 6.13 -16.88
C MET A 168 -8.15 5.02 -17.50
N GLN A 169 -8.15 4.95 -18.83
CA GLN A 169 -8.86 3.88 -19.55
C GLN A 169 -8.31 2.50 -19.11
N GLY A 170 -9.21 1.60 -18.70
CA GLY A 170 -8.87 0.25 -18.26
C GLY A 170 -8.32 0.17 -16.83
N ASP A 171 -8.36 1.26 -16.05
CA ASP A 171 -8.05 1.23 -14.62
C ASP A 171 -9.31 1.24 -13.75
N ASP A 172 -9.65 0.07 -13.19
CA ASP A 172 -10.82 -0.10 -12.33
C ASP A 172 -10.82 0.86 -11.13
N GLY A 173 -9.63 1.25 -10.64
CA GLY A 173 -9.49 2.15 -9.50
C GLY A 173 -9.97 3.56 -9.81
N SER A 174 -9.54 4.13 -10.94
CA SER A 174 -10.02 5.44 -11.38
C SER A 174 -11.51 5.39 -11.74
N HIS A 175 -11.97 4.31 -12.41
CA HIS A 175 -13.39 4.13 -12.73
C HIS A 175 -14.27 4.07 -11.48
N ALA A 176 -13.86 3.33 -10.43
CA ALA A 176 -14.63 3.27 -9.18
C ALA A 176 -14.89 4.65 -8.56
N LEU A 177 -13.96 5.59 -8.72
CA LEU A 177 -14.09 6.96 -8.24
C LEU A 177 -14.86 7.86 -9.21
N PHE A 178 -14.60 7.74 -10.52
CA PHE A 178 -15.21 8.60 -11.52
C PHE A 178 -16.66 8.23 -11.84
N ASP A 179 -17.00 6.93 -11.80
CA ASP A 179 -18.34 6.42 -12.12
C ASP A 179 -19.28 6.39 -10.91
N GLY A 180 -18.78 6.87 -9.75
CA GLY A 180 -19.60 7.03 -8.55
C GLY A 180 -19.85 5.74 -7.78
N VAL A 181 -19.06 4.67 -8.02
CA VAL A 181 -19.08 3.48 -7.14
C VAL A 181 -18.68 3.89 -5.73
N VAL A 182 -17.74 4.85 -5.61
CA VAL A 182 -17.48 5.57 -4.36
C VAL A 182 -18.10 6.97 -4.48
N ALA A 183 -19.26 7.15 -3.88
CA ALA A 183 -20.00 8.41 -3.89
C ALA A 183 -19.72 9.25 -2.62
N PRO A 184 -19.98 10.57 -2.64
CA PRO A 184 -19.93 11.40 -1.44
C PRO A 184 -20.76 10.80 -0.29
N GLY A 185 -20.17 10.78 0.89
CA GLY A 185 -20.73 10.14 2.10
C GLY A 185 -20.25 8.70 2.32
N GLN A 186 -19.77 8.00 1.31
CA GLN A 186 -19.27 6.64 1.46
C GLN A 186 -17.88 6.61 2.09
N LYS A 187 -17.63 5.54 2.85
CA LYS A 187 -16.34 5.27 3.51
C LYS A 187 -15.57 4.20 2.75
N VAL A 188 -14.26 4.38 2.65
CA VAL A 188 -13.30 3.42 2.12
C VAL A 188 -12.12 3.28 3.07
N GLU A 189 -11.41 2.16 3.00
CA GLU A 189 -10.16 1.97 3.75
C GLU A 189 -8.99 2.59 2.96
N MET A 190 -8.16 3.33 3.70
CA MET A 190 -6.95 3.95 3.21
C MET A 190 -5.76 3.57 4.11
#